data_0aab716bf012c426182e7fb36a4abe0e
#
_entry.id   0aab716bf012c426182e7fb36a4abe0e
#
_cell.length_a   1.000
_cell.length_b   1.000
_cell.length_c   1.000
_cell.angle_alpha   90.00
_cell.angle_beta   90.00
_cell.angle_gamma   90.00
#
_symmetry.space_group_name_H-M   'P 1'
#
loop_
_entity.id
_entity.type
_entity.pdbx_description
1 polymer ?
#
loop_
_entity_poly.entity_id
_entity_poly.type
_entity_poly.pdbx_seq_one_letter_code
_entity_poly.pdbx_strand_id
1 'polypeptide(L)'
;MGKPVFALSSILLLIIGLTACAGGDRESQAIAVRQIIGQSYGAQHFNQIEQVQYTYNVRKGDKVSRRFWVWEPDSDKVIFDALDYTDPVTYFRKDLQTNSSNLLKSIDAWFINDNYWFLFPFHVARDTRTMIEDVGRKKLPMGKGDAFCVVVTYPTEGGGDTPGDVYELYLDQNVRLLQWVYRRGGSKDPTRVATWDDHRNLGPLVFSLNHEGDNDNFRICFTQVGVKLTGVDGWIFMD
;
A
#
# COMPACT_ATOMS: atom_id res chain seq x y z
N MET A 1 9.16 0.13 47.11
CA MET A 1 9.56 -0.08 45.70
C MET A 1 8.31 -0.41 44.90
N GLY A 2 7.65 0.63 44.37
CA GLY A 2 6.41 0.51 43.61
C GLY A 2 6.76 0.37 42.13
N LYS A 3 6.23 -0.66 41.48
CA LYS A 3 6.33 -0.86 40.02
C LYS A 3 5.36 0.08 39.31
N PRO A 4 5.72 0.74 38.21
CA PRO A 4 4.76 1.52 37.44
C PRO A 4 3.85 0.56 36.68
N VAL A 5 2.54 0.73 36.88
CA VAL A 5 1.50 0.10 36.08
C VAL A 5 1.34 0.94 34.84
N PHE A 6 1.79 0.44 33.69
CA PHE A 6 1.46 1.00 32.40
C PHE A 6 -0.01 0.71 32.11
N ALA A 7 -0.83 1.74 32.16
CA ALA A 7 -2.19 1.68 31.68
C ALA A 7 -2.17 1.58 30.15
N LEU A 8 -2.49 0.39 29.61
CA LEU A 8 -2.87 0.24 28.21
C LEU A 8 -4.20 0.99 28.02
N SER A 9 -4.12 2.17 27.42
CA SER A 9 -5.30 2.84 26.88
C SER A 9 -5.84 2.04 25.72
N SER A 10 -6.85 1.21 25.98
CA SER A 10 -7.68 0.61 24.95
C SER A 10 -8.41 1.74 24.23
N ILE A 11 -7.95 2.08 23.03
CA ILE A 11 -8.70 2.95 22.10
C ILE A 11 -9.89 2.11 21.62
N LEU A 12 -10.99 2.24 22.38
CA LEU A 12 -12.28 1.70 21.98
C LEU A 12 -12.76 2.51 20.78
N LEU A 13 -12.68 1.90 19.59
CA LEU A 13 -13.26 2.45 18.38
C LEU A 13 -14.78 2.46 18.53
N LEU A 14 -15.31 3.59 19.00
CA LEU A 14 -16.74 3.87 19.04
C LEU A 14 -17.15 4.33 17.63
N ILE A 15 -17.37 3.38 16.71
CA ILE A 15 -18.07 3.66 15.45
C ILE A 15 -19.56 3.68 15.82
N ILE A 16 -20.04 4.86 16.18
CA ILE A 16 -21.46 5.10 16.40
C ILE A 16 -22.08 5.23 15.02
N GLY A 17 -22.96 4.30 14.69
CA GLY A 17 -23.86 4.44 13.54
C GLY A 17 -24.74 5.67 13.72
N LEU A 18 -24.42 6.77 13.03
CA LEU A 18 -25.24 7.96 12.88
C LEU A 18 -25.88 7.93 11.49
N THR A 19 -27.17 7.68 11.48
CA THR A 19 -28.03 7.87 10.30
C THR A 19 -28.27 9.36 10.08
N ALA A 20 -27.93 9.80 8.85
CA ALA A 20 -28.50 10.92 8.08
C ALA A 20 -28.16 12.37 8.47
N CYS A 21 -27.10 12.88 7.77
CA CYS A 21 -27.14 14.19 7.08
C CYS A 21 -26.14 14.14 5.91
N ALA A 22 -26.57 14.19 4.64
CA ALA A 22 -26.08 13.26 3.64
C ALA A 22 -24.85 13.69 2.79
N GLY A 23 -24.11 14.74 3.11
CA GLY A 23 -22.96 15.16 2.28
C GLY A 23 -21.68 15.38 3.10
N GLY A 24 -21.74 16.24 4.12
CA GLY A 24 -20.61 16.60 4.97
C GLY A 24 -20.13 15.44 5.84
N ASP A 25 -21.01 14.53 6.23
CA ASP A 25 -20.66 13.40 7.09
C ASP A 25 -19.84 12.33 6.36
N ARG A 26 -20.12 12.09 5.08
CA ARG A 26 -19.38 11.07 4.28
C ARG A 26 -17.94 11.51 4.01
N GLU A 27 -17.73 12.77 3.67
CA GLU A 27 -16.38 13.30 3.44
C GLU A 27 -15.57 13.32 4.73
N SER A 28 -16.17 13.74 5.85
CA SER A 28 -15.54 13.70 7.16
C SER A 28 -15.19 12.27 7.59
N GLN A 29 -16.08 11.32 7.32
CA GLN A 29 -15.83 9.90 7.58
C GLN A 29 -14.71 9.34 6.70
N ALA A 30 -14.68 9.67 5.41
CA ALA A 30 -13.62 9.26 4.50
C ALA A 30 -12.25 9.80 4.93
N ILE A 31 -12.19 11.06 5.38
CA ILE A 31 -10.97 11.68 5.93
C ILE A 31 -10.52 10.93 7.19
N ALA A 32 -11.42 10.64 8.12
CA ALA A 32 -11.10 9.93 9.35
C ALA A 32 -10.58 8.51 9.07
N VAL A 33 -11.23 7.75 8.20
CA VAL A 33 -10.79 6.40 7.80
C VAL A 33 -9.40 6.43 7.16
N ARG A 34 -9.15 7.37 6.24
CA ARG A 34 -7.84 7.59 5.61
C ARG A 34 -6.75 7.86 6.65
N GLN A 35 -7.02 8.74 7.60
CA GLN A 35 -6.08 9.09 8.66
C GLN A 35 -5.77 7.89 9.57
N ILE A 36 -6.78 7.13 9.98
CA ILE A 36 -6.63 5.98 10.86
C ILE A 36 -5.81 4.88 10.17
N ILE A 37 -6.09 4.57 8.89
CA ILE A 37 -5.27 3.64 8.10
C ILE A 37 -3.83 4.17 8.03
N GLY A 38 -3.64 5.43 7.65
CA GLY A 38 -2.32 6.03 7.54
C GLY A 38 -1.54 5.97 8.85
N GLN A 39 -2.14 6.36 9.96
CA GLN A 39 -1.52 6.32 11.28
C GLN A 39 -1.08 4.92 11.69
N SER A 40 -1.89 3.90 11.36
CA SER A 40 -1.55 2.52 11.68
C SER A 40 -0.29 2.04 10.95
N TYR A 41 0.08 2.64 9.82
CA TYR A 41 1.31 2.35 9.05
C TYR A 41 2.42 3.38 9.24
N GLY A 42 2.21 4.43 10.03
CA GLY A 42 3.20 5.49 10.24
C GLY A 42 3.27 6.49 9.09
N ALA A 43 2.19 6.66 8.30
CA ALA A 43 2.17 7.53 7.12
C ALA A 43 2.42 9.01 7.43
N GLN A 44 2.22 9.44 8.68
CA GLN A 44 2.59 10.80 9.15
C GLN A 44 4.11 11.06 9.05
N HIS A 45 4.93 10.00 8.97
CA HIS A 45 6.39 10.08 8.81
C HIS A 45 6.83 9.90 7.36
N PHE A 46 5.90 9.73 6.42
CA PHE A 46 6.24 9.46 5.02
C PHE A 46 7.09 10.58 4.39
N ASN A 47 6.83 11.83 4.75
CA ASN A 47 7.60 12.97 4.24
C ASN A 47 9.06 13.02 4.77
N GLN A 48 9.41 12.13 5.71
CA GLN A 48 10.79 11.96 6.17
C GLN A 48 11.55 10.94 5.32
N ILE A 49 10.89 10.24 4.39
CA ILE A 49 11.55 9.27 3.51
C ILE A 49 12.32 10.02 2.43
N GLU A 50 13.63 9.98 2.49
CA GLU A 50 14.51 10.44 1.40
C GLU A 50 14.58 9.40 0.29
N GLN A 51 14.74 8.11 0.68
CA GLN A 51 14.78 6.98 -0.24
C GLN A 51 14.12 5.76 0.38
N VAL A 52 13.45 4.99 -0.43
CA VAL A 52 13.00 3.64 -0.08
C VAL A 52 13.52 2.66 -1.11
N GLN A 53 14.04 1.52 -0.65
CA GLN A 53 14.43 0.43 -1.53
C GLN A 53 13.73 -0.87 -1.15
N TYR A 54 13.50 -1.70 -2.15
CA TYR A 54 12.97 -3.05 -1.98
C TYR A 54 13.20 -3.91 -3.22
N THR A 55 13.26 -5.21 -3.03
CA THR A 55 13.15 -6.18 -4.11
C THR A 55 11.75 -6.77 -4.11
N TYR A 56 11.01 -6.54 -5.18
CA TYR A 56 9.74 -7.19 -5.46
C TYR A 56 10.00 -8.56 -6.07
N ASN A 57 9.58 -9.61 -5.36
CA ASN A 57 9.66 -10.99 -5.84
C ASN A 57 8.25 -11.50 -6.07
N VAL A 58 7.93 -11.92 -7.29
CA VAL A 58 6.62 -12.48 -7.62
C VAL A 58 6.76 -13.87 -8.22
N ARG A 59 5.98 -14.80 -7.67
CA ARG A 59 5.78 -16.15 -8.23
C ARG A 59 4.39 -16.24 -8.84
N LYS A 60 4.33 -16.74 -10.08
CA LYS A 60 3.08 -17.07 -10.80
C LYS A 60 3.25 -18.47 -11.40
N GLY A 61 2.68 -19.47 -10.75
CA GLY A 61 2.99 -20.86 -11.06
C GLY A 61 4.48 -21.15 -10.86
N ASP A 62 5.14 -21.71 -11.87
CA ASP A 62 6.58 -22.01 -11.84
C ASP A 62 7.48 -20.81 -12.20
N LYS A 63 6.88 -19.70 -12.63
CA LYS A 63 7.64 -18.50 -13.01
C LYS A 63 7.89 -17.62 -11.80
N VAL A 64 9.16 -17.22 -11.64
CA VAL A 64 9.61 -16.25 -10.65
C VAL A 64 10.23 -15.07 -11.35
N SER A 65 9.80 -13.86 -11.00
CA SER A 65 10.41 -12.61 -11.43
C SER A 65 10.88 -11.80 -10.25
N ARG A 66 11.99 -11.10 -10.42
CA ARG A 66 12.56 -10.22 -9.39
C ARG A 66 12.86 -8.86 -10.01
N ARG A 67 12.50 -7.80 -9.29
CA ARG A 67 12.79 -6.42 -9.65
C ARG A 67 13.24 -5.67 -8.41
N PHE A 68 14.40 -5.07 -8.48
CA PHE A 68 14.92 -4.22 -7.42
C PHE A 68 14.61 -2.76 -7.75
N TRP A 69 14.16 -2.04 -6.76
CA TRP A 69 13.76 -0.65 -6.86
C TRP A 69 14.42 0.19 -5.79
N VAL A 70 14.88 1.39 -6.18
CA VAL A 70 15.11 2.50 -5.26
C VAL A 70 14.26 3.67 -5.74
N TRP A 71 13.48 4.24 -4.85
CA TRP A 71 12.62 5.38 -5.14
C TRP A 71 12.92 6.54 -4.19
N GLU A 72 13.03 7.74 -4.74
CA GLU A 72 13.15 9.01 -4.04
C GLU A 72 11.81 9.74 -4.18
N PRO A 73 10.92 9.73 -3.16
CA PRO A 73 9.56 10.26 -3.29
C PRO A 73 9.48 11.75 -3.65
N ASP A 74 10.39 12.58 -3.10
CA ASP A 74 10.36 14.03 -3.31
C ASP A 74 10.75 14.43 -4.73
N SER A 75 11.73 13.77 -5.30
CA SER A 75 12.19 14.03 -6.67
C SER A 75 11.44 13.22 -7.72
N ASP A 76 10.70 12.20 -7.29
CA ASP A 76 10.07 11.15 -8.09
C ASP A 76 11.07 10.41 -9.01
N LYS A 77 12.32 10.26 -8.49
CA LYS A 77 13.39 9.54 -9.15
C LYS A 77 13.30 8.05 -8.82
N VAL A 78 13.38 7.23 -9.83
CA VAL A 78 13.35 5.77 -9.74
C VAL A 78 14.64 5.19 -10.29
N ILE A 79 15.20 4.22 -9.58
CA ILE A 79 16.27 3.34 -10.04
C ILE A 79 15.70 1.93 -10.09
N PHE A 80 15.79 1.32 -11.24
CA PHE A 80 15.35 -0.05 -11.52
C PHE A 80 16.55 -0.94 -11.82
N ASP A 81 16.57 -2.14 -11.22
CA ASP A 81 17.52 -3.19 -11.54
C ASP A 81 16.82 -4.55 -11.59
N ALA A 82 17.20 -5.42 -12.50
CA ALA A 82 16.70 -6.79 -12.61
C ALA A 82 17.74 -7.67 -13.30
N LEU A 83 17.65 -8.99 -13.04
CA LEU A 83 18.63 -9.99 -13.52
C LEU A 83 18.84 -9.99 -15.05
N ASP A 84 17.82 -9.60 -15.80
CA ASP A 84 17.85 -9.59 -17.27
C ASP A 84 18.39 -8.27 -17.84
N TYR A 85 18.86 -7.35 -17.00
CA TYR A 85 19.39 -6.05 -17.39
C TYR A 85 20.89 -5.97 -17.07
N THR A 86 21.67 -5.44 -18.02
CA THR A 86 23.12 -5.30 -17.85
C THR A 86 23.47 -4.17 -16.88
N ASP A 87 22.69 -3.08 -16.93
CA ASP A 87 22.90 -1.88 -16.13
C ASP A 87 21.58 -1.40 -15.53
N PRO A 88 21.61 -0.80 -14.31
CA PRO A 88 20.44 -0.19 -13.72
C PRO A 88 19.89 0.96 -14.58
N VAL A 89 18.56 1.04 -14.68
CA VAL A 89 17.87 2.13 -15.37
C VAL A 89 17.44 3.18 -14.36
N THR A 90 17.92 4.43 -14.53
CA THR A 90 17.55 5.57 -13.69
C THR A 90 16.69 6.54 -14.48
N TYR A 91 15.57 6.98 -13.91
CA TYR A 91 14.69 7.96 -14.54
C TYR A 91 13.91 8.77 -13.49
N PHE A 92 13.37 9.92 -13.92
CA PHE A 92 12.42 10.70 -13.16
C PHE A 92 11.02 10.50 -13.75
N ARG A 93 10.06 10.06 -12.94
CA ARG A 93 8.70 9.79 -13.41
C ARG A 93 8.01 11.05 -13.95
N LYS A 94 8.26 12.20 -13.31
CA LYS A 94 7.75 13.51 -13.79
C LYS A 94 8.20 13.89 -15.20
N ASP A 95 9.31 13.31 -15.69
CA ASP A 95 9.87 13.62 -17.01
C ASP A 95 9.37 12.64 -18.10
N LEU A 96 8.57 11.64 -17.71
CA LEU A 96 7.97 10.71 -18.65
C LEU A 96 6.98 11.42 -19.59
N GLN A 97 7.20 11.25 -20.89
CA GLN A 97 6.38 11.87 -21.92
C GLN A 97 5.79 10.80 -22.85
N THR A 98 4.82 11.20 -23.68
CA THR A 98 4.20 10.32 -24.65
C THR A 98 5.22 9.69 -25.62
N ASN A 99 6.30 10.41 -25.94
CA ASN A 99 7.38 9.98 -26.83
C ASN A 99 8.54 9.24 -26.11
N SER A 100 8.47 9.04 -24.77
CA SER A 100 9.44 8.20 -24.06
C SER A 100 9.49 6.79 -24.64
N SER A 101 10.64 6.13 -24.53
CA SER A 101 10.80 4.78 -25.09
C SER A 101 9.80 3.79 -24.53
N ASN A 102 9.40 2.79 -25.33
CA ASN A 102 8.48 1.75 -24.86
C ASN A 102 9.04 0.96 -23.67
N LEU A 103 10.36 0.77 -23.64
CA LEU A 103 11.03 0.12 -22.52
C LEU A 103 10.83 0.93 -21.25
N LEU A 104 11.08 2.23 -21.27
CA LEU A 104 10.94 3.08 -20.09
C LEU A 104 9.49 3.14 -19.58
N LYS A 105 8.52 3.20 -20.50
CA LYS A 105 7.08 3.12 -20.16
C LYS A 105 6.73 1.79 -19.50
N SER A 106 7.31 0.68 -19.98
CA SER A 106 7.08 -0.64 -19.37
C SER A 106 7.69 -0.73 -17.98
N ILE A 107 8.90 -0.20 -17.80
CA ILE A 107 9.56 -0.14 -16.47
C ILE A 107 8.72 0.69 -15.49
N ASP A 108 8.22 1.86 -15.90
CA ASP A 108 7.37 2.68 -15.05
C ASP A 108 6.04 1.99 -14.70
N ALA A 109 5.42 1.30 -15.65
CA ALA A 109 4.21 0.51 -15.37
C ALA A 109 4.48 -0.64 -14.37
N TRP A 110 5.66 -1.27 -14.42
CA TRP A 110 6.07 -2.26 -13.42
C TRP A 110 6.33 -1.59 -12.07
N PHE A 111 6.98 -0.43 -12.04
CA PHE A 111 7.20 0.34 -10.82
C PHE A 111 5.87 0.67 -10.13
N ILE A 112 4.91 1.22 -10.85
CA ILE A 112 3.57 1.52 -10.33
C ILE A 112 2.94 0.27 -9.70
N ASN A 113 2.89 -0.84 -10.43
CA ASN A 113 2.33 -2.09 -9.92
C ASN A 113 3.04 -2.54 -8.64
N ASP A 114 4.37 -2.59 -8.62
CA ASP A 114 5.15 -3.12 -7.51
C ASP A 114 5.09 -2.18 -6.30
N ASN A 115 5.07 -0.87 -6.53
CA ASN A 115 4.94 0.15 -5.51
C ASN A 115 3.56 0.11 -4.84
N TYR A 116 2.47 -0.13 -5.58
CA TYR A 116 1.13 -0.31 -5.02
C TYR A 116 1.03 -1.57 -4.17
N TRP A 117 1.71 -2.65 -4.51
CA TRP A 117 1.80 -3.82 -3.65
C TRP A 117 2.61 -3.58 -2.37
N PHE A 118 3.57 -2.69 -2.40
CA PHE A 118 4.44 -2.41 -1.26
C PHE A 118 3.91 -1.30 -0.35
N LEU A 119 3.41 -0.21 -0.94
CA LEU A 119 3.10 1.03 -0.24
C LEU A 119 1.60 1.37 -0.24
N PHE A 120 0.71 0.44 -0.55
CA PHE A 120 -0.72 0.76 -0.71
C PHE A 120 -1.34 1.51 0.48
N PRO A 121 -1.10 1.17 1.76
CA PRO A 121 -1.63 1.94 2.89
C PRO A 121 -1.15 3.40 2.92
N PHE A 122 0.04 3.67 2.42
CA PHE A 122 0.57 5.04 2.28
C PHE A 122 -0.09 5.79 1.12
N HIS A 123 -0.39 5.09 0.00
CA HIS A 123 -1.17 5.66 -1.09
C HIS A 123 -2.57 6.04 -0.61
N VAL A 124 -3.27 5.15 0.10
CA VAL A 124 -4.59 5.44 0.69
C VAL A 124 -4.52 6.66 1.60
N ALA A 125 -3.50 6.77 2.45
CA ALA A 125 -3.35 7.86 3.40
C ALA A 125 -3.11 9.23 2.73
N ARG A 126 -2.43 9.26 1.58
CA ARG A 126 -1.94 10.48 0.94
C ARG A 126 -2.76 10.93 -0.25
N ASP A 127 -3.41 10.01 -0.96
CA ASP A 127 -4.21 10.37 -2.14
C ASP A 127 -5.62 10.81 -1.75
N THR A 128 -5.80 12.12 -1.67
CA THR A 128 -7.10 12.74 -1.31
C THR A 128 -8.14 12.69 -2.42
N ARG A 129 -7.76 12.27 -3.63
CA ARG A 129 -8.69 12.16 -4.77
C ARG A 129 -9.56 10.91 -4.71
N THR A 130 -9.14 9.91 -3.95
CA THR A 130 -9.90 8.65 -3.80
C THR A 130 -11.15 8.85 -2.97
N MET A 131 -12.23 8.19 -3.38
CA MET A 131 -13.42 8.01 -2.54
C MET A 131 -13.16 6.84 -1.58
N ILE A 132 -13.53 7.01 -0.33
CA ILE A 132 -13.40 5.97 0.71
C ILE A 132 -14.77 5.75 1.34
N GLU A 133 -15.21 4.50 1.39
CA GLU A 133 -16.47 4.09 1.99
C GLU A 133 -16.22 3.00 3.03
N ASP A 134 -16.65 3.23 4.28
CA ASP A 134 -16.73 2.20 5.30
C ASP A 134 -18.02 1.38 5.05
N VAL A 135 -17.84 0.11 4.72
CA VAL A 135 -18.95 -0.81 4.43
C VAL A 135 -19.21 -1.79 5.58
N GLY A 136 -18.60 -1.52 6.74
CA GLY A 136 -18.77 -2.30 7.96
C GLY A 136 -18.04 -3.64 7.93
N ARG A 137 -18.51 -4.57 8.77
CA ARG A 137 -17.89 -5.92 8.85
C ARG A 137 -18.36 -6.80 7.69
N LYS A 138 -17.40 -7.43 7.02
CA LYS A 138 -17.65 -8.41 5.96
C LYS A 138 -16.82 -9.68 6.17
N LYS A 139 -17.29 -10.78 5.61
CA LYS A 139 -16.52 -12.03 5.57
C LYS A 139 -15.23 -11.81 4.78
N LEU A 140 -14.14 -12.36 5.27
CA LEU A 140 -12.88 -12.39 4.56
C LEU A 140 -13.05 -13.06 3.19
N PRO A 141 -12.49 -12.51 2.12
CA PRO A 141 -12.53 -13.12 0.79
C PRO A 141 -11.77 -14.45 0.73
N MET A 142 -10.77 -14.64 1.60
CA MET A 142 -10.00 -15.86 1.71
C MET A 142 -10.08 -16.39 3.14
N GLY A 143 -10.30 -17.71 3.28
CA GLY A 143 -10.34 -18.36 4.59
C GLY A 143 -11.65 -18.16 5.36
N LYS A 144 -11.55 -18.05 6.69
CA LYS A 144 -12.70 -17.92 7.61
C LYS A 144 -12.56 -16.68 8.45
N GLY A 145 -13.69 -16.12 8.85
CA GLY A 145 -13.77 -14.96 9.75
C GLY A 145 -14.34 -13.72 9.08
N ASP A 146 -14.42 -12.65 9.86
CA ASP A 146 -14.94 -11.35 9.44
C ASP A 146 -13.94 -10.26 9.80
N ALA A 147 -13.84 -9.25 8.95
CA ALA A 147 -13.00 -8.08 9.16
C ALA A 147 -13.77 -6.79 8.87
N PHE A 148 -13.26 -5.66 9.32
CA PHE A 148 -13.74 -4.36 8.87
C PHE A 148 -13.38 -4.19 7.39
N CYS A 149 -14.34 -3.74 6.60
CA CYS A 149 -14.15 -3.58 5.16
C CYS A 149 -14.32 -2.12 4.78
N VAL A 150 -13.32 -1.62 4.07
CA VAL A 150 -13.29 -0.27 3.51
C VAL A 150 -13.11 -0.39 2.00
N VAL A 151 -13.92 0.32 1.24
CA VAL A 151 -13.79 0.39 -0.23
C VAL A 151 -13.09 1.69 -0.60
N VAL A 152 -12.00 1.57 -1.37
CA VAL A 152 -11.25 2.70 -1.93
C VAL A 152 -11.45 2.71 -3.44
N THR A 153 -12.01 3.80 -3.97
CA THR A 153 -12.27 3.97 -5.40
C THR A 153 -11.45 5.12 -5.95
N TYR A 154 -10.64 4.84 -6.96
CA TYR A 154 -9.91 5.85 -7.72
C TYR A 154 -10.82 6.42 -8.81
N PRO A 155 -10.88 7.74 -9.00
CA PRO A 155 -11.70 8.33 -10.07
C PRO A 155 -11.15 7.93 -11.45
N THR A 156 -12.04 7.80 -12.42
CA THR A 156 -11.67 7.47 -13.81
C THR A 156 -10.86 8.60 -14.44
N GLU A 157 -11.24 9.85 -14.15
CA GLU A 157 -10.50 11.02 -14.58
C GLU A 157 -9.70 11.59 -13.40
N GLY A 158 -8.41 11.83 -13.61
CA GLY A 158 -7.53 12.32 -12.55
C GLY A 158 -7.20 11.30 -11.46
N GLY A 159 -7.49 10.01 -11.67
CA GLY A 159 -7.22 8.90 -10.73
C GLY A 159 -5.74 8.54 -10.56
N GLY A 160 -4.83 9.38 -11.05
CA GLY A 160 -3.39 9.16 -10.92
C GLY A 160 -2.91 7.94 -11.71
N ASP A 161 -2.15 7.08 -11.05
CA ASP A 161 -1.52 5.91 -11.66
C ASP A 161 -2.50 4.74 -11.92
N THR A 162 -3.67 4.74 -11.25
CA THR A 162 -4.64 3.62 -11.27
C THR A 162 -6.07 4.12 -11.52
N PRO A 163 -6.33 4.82 -12.64
CA PRO A 163 -7.63 5.44 -12.89
C PRO A 163 -8.75 4.38 -12.98
N GLY A 164 -9.84 4.62 -12.24
CA GLY A 164 -11.02 3.75 -12.19
C GLY A 164 -10.85 2.49 -11.35
N ASP A 165 -9.70 2.24 -10.77
CA ASP A 165 -9.46 1.05 -9.95
C ASP A 165 -10.21 1.10 -8.62
N VAL A 166 -10.66 -0.07 -8.15
CA VAL A 166 -11.36 -0.23 -6.88
C VAL A 166 -10.68 -1.29 -6.02
N TYR A 167 -10.52 -0.98 -4.74
CA TYR A 167 -9.92 -1.86 -3.75
C TYR A 167 -10.85 -2.04 -2.55
N GLU A 168 -11.16 -3.28 -2.19
CA GLU A 168 -11.81 -3.61 -0.93
C GLU A 168 -10.71 -4.00 0.07
N LEU A 169 -10.59 -3.28 1.16
CA LEU A 169 -9.57 -3.47 2.18
C LEU A 169 -10.19 -4.12 3.40
N TYR A 170 -9.72 -5.28 3.77
CA TYR A 170 -10.16 -6.02 4.94
C TYR A 170 -9.17 -5.81 6.08
N LEU A 171 -9.59 -5.11 7.13
CA LEU A 171 -8.75 -4.60 8.21
C LEU A 171 -9.01 -5.37 9.51
N ASP A 172 -7.94 -5.63 10.27
CA ASP A 172 -8.03 -6.15 11.62
C ASP A 172 -8.45 -5.07 12.65
N GLN A 173 -8.51 -5.44 13.92
CA GLN A 173 -8.86 -4.52 15.02
C GLN A 173 -7.82 -3.41 15.26
N ASN A 174 -6.59 -3.56 14.75
CA ASN A 174 -5.51 -2.57 14.82
C ASN A 174 -5.41 -1.75 13.53
N VAL A 175 -6.41 -1.88 12.64
CA VAL A 175 -6.47 -1.21 11.33
C VAL A 175 -5.30 -1.62 10.43
N ARG A 176 -4.78 -2.86 10.60
CA ARG A 176 -3.83 -3.47 9.67
C ARG A 176 -4.59 -4.19 8.57
N LEU A 177 -4.13 -4.05 7.35
CA LEU A 177 -4.69 -4.74 6.19
C LEU A 177 -4.38 -6.24 6.31
N LEU A 178 -5.42 -7.06 6.33
CA LEU A 178 -5.35 -8.52 6.34
C LEU A 178 -5.39 -9.09 4.93
N GLN A 179 -6.32 -8.56 4.13
CA GLN A 179 -6.58 -8.98 2.76
C GLN A 179 -7.09 -7.81 1.95
N TRP A 180 -6.93 -7.88 0.65
CA TRP A 180 -7.57 -6.97 -0.28
C TRP A 180 -8.24 -7.71 -1.44
N VAL A 181 -9.24 -7.06 -2.04
CA VAL A 181 -9.77 -7.41 -3.35
C VAL A 181 -9.51 -6.25 -4.29
N TYR A 182 -8.74 -6.50 -5.32
CA TYR A 182 -8.43 -5.52 -6.38
C TYR A 182 -9.32 -5.74 -7.60
N ARG A 183 -9.89 -4.67 -8.12
CA ARG A 183 -10.74 -4.64 -9.30
C ARG A 183 -10.24 -3.57 -10.27
N ARG A 184 -9.60 -4.01 -11.33
CA ARG A 184 -9.09 -3.12 -12.38
C ARG A 184 -10.25 -2.41 -13.07
N GLY A 185 -10.19 -1.06 -13.13
CA GLY A 185 -11.22 -0.23 -13.75
C GLY A 185 -12.61 -0.45 -13.15
N GLY A 186 -12.70 -0.87 -11.86
CA GLY A 186 -13.96 -1.14 -11.19
C GLY A 186 -14.70 -2.38 -11.71
N SER A 187 -14.00 -3.35 -12.30
CA SER A 187 -14.60 -4.58 -12.84
C SER A 187 -15.45 -5.32 -11.80
N LYS A 188 -16.55 -5.94 -12.25
CA LYS A 188 -17.45 -6.72 -11.37
C LYS A 188 -16.71 -7.89 -10.74
N ASP A 189 -15.90 -8.60 -11.51
CA ASP A 189 -15.11 -9.71 -11.03
C ASP A 189 -13.76 -9.23 -10.47
N PRO A 190 -13.27 -9.81 -9.38
CA PRO A 190 -11.96 -9.49 -8.84
C PRO A 190 -10.86 -9.74 -9.86
N THR A 191 -9.97 -8.76 -10.04
CA THR A 191 -8.73 -8.94 -10.81
C THR A 191 -7.71 -9.72 -9.99
N ARG A 192 -7.71 -9.47 -8.66
CA ARG A 192 -6.85 -10.15 -7.70
C ARG A 192 -7.45 -10.12 -6.30
N VAL A 193 -7.31 -11.24 -5.61
CA VAL A 193 -7.51 -11.35 -4.15
C VAL A 193 -6.19 -11.78 -3.55
N ALA A 194 -5.77 -11.14 -2.46
CA ALA A 194 -4.52 -11.50 -1.80
C ALA A 194 -4.52 -11.13 -0.31
N THR A 195 -3.67 -11.84 0.45
CA THR A 195 -3.36 -11.51 1.84
C THR A 195 -2.38 -10.34 1.94
N TRP A 196 -2.28 -9.78 3.14
CA TRP A 196 -1.30 -8.78 3.55
C TRP A 196 -0.69 -9.24 4.87
N ASP A 197 0.39 -9.99 4.77
CA ASP A 197 1.00 -10.69 5.91
C ASP A 197 2.41 -10.16 6.20
N ASP A 198 2.99 -10.64 7.29
CA ASP A 198 4.35 -10.32 7.72
C ASP A 198 4.56 -8.79 7.85
N HIS A 199 3.71 -8.17 8.67
CA HIS A 199 3.85 -6.75 8.99
C HIS A 199 5.07 -6.51 9.87
N ARG A 200 5.99 -5.67 9.40
CA ARG A 200 7.22 -5.32 10.12
C ARG A 200 7.43 -3.83 10.23
N ASN A 201 8.03 -3.43 11.34
CA ASN A 201 8.44 -2.04 11.55
C ASN A 201 9.81 -1.79 10.92
N LEU A 202 9.96 -0.65 10.27
CA LEU A 202 11.21 -0.12 9.81
C LEU A 202 11.29 1.36 10.20
N GLY A 203 11.97 1.65 11.30
CA GLY A 203 11.85 2.94 11.97
C GLY A 203 10.40 3.22 12.40
N PRO A 204 9.84 4.38 12.06
CA PRO A 204 8.45 4.74 12.40
C PRO A 204 7.41 4.17 11.41
N LEU A 205 7.85 3.46 10.39
CA LEU A 205 7.00 2.96 9.29
C LEU A 205 6.71 1.48 9.46
N VAL A 206 5.60 1.02 8.89
CA VAL A 206 5.23 -0.39 8.88
C VAL A 206 4.99 -0.84 7.44
N PHE A 207 5.55 -2.00 7.10
CA PHE A 207 5.40 -2.62 5.78
C PHE A 207 4.87 -4.03 5.92
N SER A 208 4.04 -4.47 4.97
CA SER A 208 3.69 -5.87 4.79
C SER A 208 4.64 -6.48 3.76
N LEU A 209 5.25 -7.61 4.10
CA LEU A 209 6.31 -8.19 3.28
C LEU A 209 5.89 -9.44 2.51
N ASN A 210 4.70 -9.95 2.75
CA ASN A 210 4.22 -11.17 2.10
C ASN A 210 2.75 -11.04 1.69
N HIS A 211 2.44 -11.45 0.46
CA HIS A 211 1.09 -11.45 -0.08
C HIS A 211 0.87 -12.76 -0.83
N GLU A 212 -0.09 -13.54 -0.38
CA GLU A 212 -0.48 -14.79 -1.02
C GLU A 212 -1.81 -14.61 -1.74
N GLY A 213 -1.92 -15.12 -2.95
CA GLY A 213 -3.18 -15.09 -3.71
C GLY A 213 -4.17 -16.12 -3.21
N ASP A 214 -5.39 -16.04 -3.73
CA ASP A 214 -6.50 -16.96 -3.50
C ASP A 214 -6.26 -18.39 -4.05
N ASN A 215 -5.13 -18.58 -4.70
CA ASN A 215 -4.65 -19.88 -5.16
C ASN A 215 -3.13 -19.99 -4.95
N ASP A 216 -2.63 -21.21 -4.76
CA ASP A 216 -1.24 -21.53 -4.41
C ASP A 216 -0.21 -21.13 -5.49
N ASN A 217 -0.70 -20.65 -6.63
CA ASN A 217 0.16 -20.31 -7.76
C ASN A 217 0.59 -18.84 -7.79
N PHE A 218 0.14 -18.02 -6.83
CA PHE A 218 0.48 -16.60 -6.79
C PHE A 218 0.98 -16.20 -5.41
N ARG A 219 2.19 -15.65 -5.39
CA ARG A 219 2.77 -15.06 -4.18
C ARG A 219 3.66 -13.89 -4.54
N ILE A 220 3.58 -12.82 -3.76
CA ILE A 220 4.54 -11.72 -3.76
C ILE A 220 5.24 -11.69 -2.40
N CYS A 221 6.55 -11.47 -2.41
CA CYS A 221 7.27 -11.14 -1.19
C CYS A 221 8.30 -10.03 -1.45
N PHE A 222 8.54 -9.22 -0.42
CA PHE A 222 9.52 -8.14 -0.46
C PHE A 222 10.76 -8.53 0.32
N THR A 223 11.93 -8.30 -0.26
CA THR A 223 13.24 -8.53 0.37
C THR A 223 14.13 -7.32 0.15
N GLN A 224 15.26 -7.24 0.82
CA GLN A 224 16.19 -6.11 0.75
C GLN A 224 15.50 -4.77 1.02
N VAL A 225 14.53 -4.78 1.93
CA VAL A 225 13.75 -3.59 2.29
C VAL A 225 14.58 -2.66 3.14
N GLY A 226 14.66 -1.41 2.74
CA GLY A 226 15.39 -0.37 3.46
C GLY A 226 14.76 1.00 3.23
N VAL A 227 14.95 1.89 4.21
CA VAL A 227 14.58 3.31 4.09
C VAL A 227 15.74 4.18 4.53
N LYS A 228 15.86 5.34 3.90
CA LYS A 228 16.70 6.43 4.34
C LYS A 228 15.79 7.57 4.78
N LEU A 229 15.93 8.00 6.00
CA LEU A 229 15.08 9.01 6.61
C LEU A 229 15.85 10.29 6.88
N THR A 230 15.21 11.41 6.68
CA THR A 230 15.76 12.74 7.00
C THR A 230 16.20 12.81 8.46
N GLY A 231 17.44 13.25 8.68
CA GLY A 231 18.00 13.38 10.03
C GLY A 231 18.49 12.08 10.66
N VAL A 232 18.51 10.98 9.90
CA VAL A 232 19.09 9.69 10.31
C VAL A 232 20.25 9.35 9.38
N ASP A 233 21.42 9.07 9.97
CA ASP A 233 22.61 8.71 9.19
C ASP A 233 22.47 7.32 8.56
N GLY A 234 22.57 7.25 7.23
CA GLY A 234 22.59 6.02 6.47
C GLY A 234 21.23 5.38 6.24
N TRP A 235 21.28 4.13 5.83
CA TRP A 235 20.10 3.30 5.57
C TRP A 235 19.68 2.54 6.83
N ILE A 236 18.38 2.46 7.06
CA ILE A 236 17.77 1.52 8.02
C ILE A 236 17.29 0.34 7.19
N PHE A 237 17.80 -0.85 7.46
CA PHE A 237 17.38 -2.07 6.78
C PHE A 237 16.49 -2.92 7.67
N MET A 238 15.65 -3.71 7.03
CA MET A 238 14.87 -4.74 7.70
C MET A 238 15.74 -5.98 7.86
N ASP A 239 15.79 -6.50 9.09
CA ASP A 239 16.47 -7.74 9.44
C ASP A 239 15.77 -8.99 8.89
#